data_e389121f2a9ec92335c8eb47e871416f
#
_entry.id   e389121f2a9ec92335c8eb47e871416f
#
_cell.length_a   1.000
_cell.length_b   1.000
_cell.length_c   1.000
_cell.angle_alpha   90.00
_cell.angle_beta   90.00
_cell.angle_gamma   90.00
#
_symmetry.space_group_name_H-M   'P 1'
#
loop_
_entity.id
_entity.type
_entity.pdbx_description
1 polymer ?
#
loop_
_entity_poly.entity_id
_entity_poly.type
_entity_poly.pdbx_seq_one_letter_code
_entity_poly.pdbx_strand_id
1 'polypeptide(L)'
;AGHWYISFQVEQELPEPAHPSGSMVGLDAGIAKLATLSDGTVFEPVNSFKTNQTKLARLQRQLSKKVKFSSNWKKQKAKIQRLHSHIANTRRDYLHKVTTTISKNHAMIVIEDLKVSNMSKSAAGTTNQPGRNVRAKSGLNRSILDQGWFELRRQLEYKQVWRGGQVLAINPAYTSQQCS
;
A
#
# COMPACT_ATOMS: atom_id res chain seq x y z
N ALA A 1 -3.60 -3.32 19.50
CA ALA A 1 -3.34 -4.38 20.44
C ALA A 1 -4.65 -5.09 20.74
N GLY A 2 -4.65 -6.39 21.01
CA GLY A 2 -5.84 -7.17 21.29
C GLY A 2 -6.30 -8.08 20.15
N HIS A 3 -5.49 -8.30 19.14
CA HIS A 3 -5.71 -9.33 18.14
C HIS A 3 -4.90 -10.57 18.51
N TRP A 4 -5.56 -11.72 18.54
CA TRP A 4 -4.94 -13.02 18.68
C TRP A 4 -4.83 -13.64 17.30
N TYR A 5 -3.71 -14.29 17.01
CA TYR A 5 -3.47 -15.00 15.76
C TYR A 5 -3.06 -16.42 16.09
N ILE A 6 -3.51 -17.37 15.29
CA ILE A 6 -3.06 -18.73 15.31
C ILE A 6 -2.50 -19.05 13.93
N SER A 7 -1.37 -19.74 13.88
CA SER A 7 -0.74 -20.17 12.64
C SER A 7 -0.58 -21.69 12.68
N PHE A 8 -0.94 -22.34 11.59
CA PHE A 8 -0.72 -23.76 11.39
C PHE A 8 0.24 -23.94 10.23
N GLN A 9 1.23 -24.80 10.43
CA GLN A 9 2.09 -25.26 9.35
C GLN A 9 1.53 -26.59 8.86
N VAL A 10 1.35 -26.72 7.54
CA VAL A 10 0.83 -27.91 6.89
C VAL A 10 1.80 -28.29 5.80
N GLU A 11 2.18 -29.55 5.75
CA GLU A 11 2.92 -30.11 4.63
C GLU A 11 1.91 -30.66 3.62
N GLN A 12 2.03 -30.25 2.37
CA GLN A 12 1.13 -30.66 1.30
C GLN A 12 1.92 -30.76 0.00
N GLU A 13 1.87 -31.93 -0.63
CA GLU A 13 2.36 -32.10 -2.00
C GLU A 13 1.34 -31.48 -2.97
N LEU A 14 1.78 -30.48 -3.70
CA LEU A 14 0.97 -29.83 -4.74
C LEU A 14 1.67 -30.00 -6.08
N PRO A 15 0.93 -30.28 -7.16
CA PRO A 15 1.49 -30.23 -8.51
C PRO A 15 1.97 -28.80 -8.81
N GLU A 16 2.96 -28.67 -9.68
CA GLU A 16 3.38 -27.34 -10.14
C GLU A 16 2.19 -26.58 -10.72
N PRO A 17 1.89 -25.37 -10.20
CA PRO A 17 0.74 -24.64 -10.65
C PRO A 17 0.94 -24.14 -12.08
N ALA A 18 -0.04 -24.34 -12.94
CA ALA A 18 -0.10 -23.76 -14.27
C ALA A 18 -1.20 -22.68 -14.29
N HIS A 19 -0.86 -21.49 -14.75
CA HIS A 19 -1.84 -20.41 -14.81
C HIS A 19 -2.91 -20.68 -15.88
N PRO A 20 -4.21 -20.59 -15.54
CA PRO A 20 -5.30 -20.91 -16.49
C PRO A 20 -5.42 -19.90 -17.64
N SER A 21 -4.89 -18.69 -17.47
CA SER A 21 -4.85 -17.65 -18.50
C SER A 21 -3.46 -17.58 -19.13
N GLY A 22 -3.39 -17.32 -20.44
CA GLY A 22 -2.14 -16.97 -21.15
C GLY A 22 -1.93 -15.46 -21.31
N SER A 23 -2.80 -14.61 -20.72
CA SER A 23 -2.75 -13.18 -20.94
C SER A 23 -1.65 -12.49 -20.13
N MET A 24 -1.14 -11.40 -20.71
CA MET A 24 -0.15 -10.51 -20.09
C MET A 24 -0.77 -9.11 -19.90
N VAL A 25 -0.40 -8.43 -18.81
CA VAL A 25 -0.88 -7.07 -18.54
C VAL A 25 0.24 -6.21 -17.95
N GLY A 26 0.33 -4.94 -18.39
CA GLY A 26 1.09 -3.89 -17.75
C GLY A 26 0.27 -3.22 -16.65
N LEU A 27 0.89 -2.91 -15.52
CA LEU A 27 0.28 -2.22 -14.39
C LEU A 27 1.06 -0.95 -14.08
N ASP A 28 0.41 0.21 -14.27
CA ASP A 28 0.88 1.52 -13.82
C ASP A 28 0.27 1.85 -12.45
N ALA A 29 1.11 2.12 -11.46
CA ALA A 29 0.71 2.42 -10.09
C ALA A 29 0.72 3.93 -9.83
N GLY A 30 -0.44 4.53 -9.55
CA GLY A 30 -0.60 5.97 -9.40
C GLY A 30 -1.25 6.42 -8.08
N ILE A 31 -1.20 7.72 -7.81
CA ILE A 31 -1.84 8.33 -6.64
C ILE A 31 -3.32 8.67 -6.94
N ALA A 32 -3.61 9.15 -8.14
CA ALA A 32 -4.96 9.50 -8.56
C ALA A 32 -5.81 8.25 -8.76
N LYS A 33 -5.21 7.22 -9.33
CA LYS A 33 -5.76 5.86 -9.47
C LYS A 33 -4.76 4.91 -8.83
N LEU A 34 -5.24 3.93 -8.06
CA LEU A 34 -4.34 2.97 -7.40
C LEU A 34 -3.50 2.21 -8.42
N ALA A 35 -4.16 1.74 -9.46
CA ALA A 35 -3.52 1.05 -10.58
C ALA A 35 -4.35 1.23 -11.85
N THR A 36 -3.66 1.40 -12.97
CA THR A 36 -4.24 1.36 -14.32
C THR A 36 -3.59 0.21 -15.07
N LEU A 37 -4.38 -0.66 -15.65
CA LEU A 37 -3.91 -1.78 -16.45
C LEU A 37 -3.84 -1.40 -17.93
N SER A 38 -2.96 -2.05 -18.69
CA SER A 38 -2.81 -1.84 -20.14
C SER A 38 -4.03 -2.25 -20.95
N ASP A 39 -4.93 -3.04 -20.38
CA ASP A 39 -6.22 -3.41 -20.97
C ASP A 39 -7.33 -2.34 -20.74
N GLY A 40 -6.99 -1.22 -20.11
CA GLY A 40 -7.90 -0.13 -19.79
C GLY A 40 -8.62 -0.27 -18.44
N THR A 41 -8.43 -1.38 -17.72
CA THR A 41 -9.01 -1.56 -16.38
C THR A 41 -8.38 -0.59 -15.37
N VAL A 42 -9.22 0.07 -14.59
CA VAL A 42 -8.79 1.05 -13.58
C VAL A 42 -9.25 0.63 -12.20
N PHE A 43 -8.34 0.71 -11.23
CA PHE A 43 -8.64 0.52 -9.80
C PHE A 43 -8.50 1.85 -9.07
N GLU A 44 -9.59 2.30 -8.48
CA GLU A 44 -9.63 3.56 -7.72
C GLU A 44 -8.92 3.41 -6.37
N PRO A 45 -8.32 4.48 -5.81
CA PRO A 45 -7.66 4.43 -4.52
C PRO A 45 -8.67 4.42 -3.37
N VAL A 46 -8.49 3.54 -2.38
CA VAL A 46 -9.37 3.49 -1.20
C VAL A 46 -9.18 4.68 -0.26
N ASN A 47 -8.04 5.37 -0.33
CA ASN A 47 -7.72 6.57 0.46
C ASN A 47 -8.04 6.43 1.96
N SER A 48 -7.76 5.27 2.54
CA SER A 48 -8.18 4.91 3.90
C SER A 48 -7.64 5.84 4.98
N PHE A 49 -6.41 6.32 4.81
CA PHE A 49 -5.82 7.30 5.73
C PHE A 49 -6.44 8.68 5.52
N LYS A 50 -6.56 9.16 4.27
CA LYS A 50 -7.12 10.47 3.93
C LYS A 50 -8.53 10.62 4.51
N THR A 51 -9.38 9.63 4.36
CA THR A 51 -10.76 9.61 4.88
C THR A 51 -10.80 9.72 6.41
N ASN A 52 -9.83 9.13 7.11
CA ASN A 52 -9.79 9.11 8.57
C ASN A 52 -8.89 10.19 9.19
N GLN A 53 -8.21 11.02 8.39
CA GLN A 53 -7.22 11.99 8.84
C GLN A 53 -7.76 12.99 9.87
N THR A 54 -8.92 13.56 9.64
CA THR A 54 -9.57 14.51 10.55
C THR A 54 -9.91 13.87 11.90
N LYS A 55 -10.45 12.64 11.86
CA LYS A 55 -10.77 11.86 13.07
C LYS A 55 -9.50 11.55 13.86
N LEU A 56 -8.43 11.14 13.18
CA LEU A 56 -7.13 10.87 13.80
C LEU A 56 -6.56 12.12 14.48
N ALA A 57 -6.54 13.25 13.78
CA ALA A 57 -6.05 14.52 14.32
C ALA A 57 -6.85 14.97 15.57
N ARG A 58 -8.18 14.78 15.57
CA ARG A 58 -9.01 15.03 16.76
C ARG A 58 -8.64 14.16 17.94
N LEU A 59 -8.47 12.85 17.70
CA LEU A 59 -8.09 11.92 18.78
C LEU A 59 -6.69 12.22 19.34
N GLN A 60 -5.74 12.61 18.49
CA GLN A 60 -4.39 13.00 18.89
C GLN A 60 -4.39 14.29 19.73
N ARG A 61 -5.16 15.31 19.33
CA ARG A 61 -5.34 16.53 20.14
C ARG A 61 -5.99 16.25 21.50
N GLN A 62 -6.92 15.28 21.55
CA GLN A 62 -7.51 14.85 22.82
C GLN A 62 -6.49 14.12 23.69
N LEU A 63 -5.59 13.33 23.10
CA LEU A 63 -4.54 12.62 23.82
C LEU A 63 -3.52 13.59 24.43
N SER A 64 -3.11 14.64 23.69
CA SER A 64 -2.12 15.63 24.17
C SER A 64 -2.59 16.41 25.40
N LYS A 65 -3.92 16.53 25.60
CA LYS A 65 -4.51 17.19 26.77
C LYS A 65 -4.61 16.30 28.01
N LYS A 66 -4.19 15.05 27.93
CA LYS A 66 -4.31 14.09 29.04
C LYS A 66 -2.98 13.89 29.76
N VAL A 67 -3.03 13.69 31.07
CA VAL A 67 -1.85 13.35 31.85
C VAL A 67 -1.27 12.03 31.33
N LYS A 68 0.00 12.07 30.93
CA LYS A 68 0.71 10.94 30.34
C LYS A 68 0.69 9.74 31.30
N PHE A 69 0.45 8.56 30.75
CA PHE A 69 0.32 7.28 31.46
C PHE A 69 -0.90 7.12 32.38
N SER A 70 -1.73 8.13 32.56
CA SER A 70 -3.00 8.00 33.32
C SER A 70 -3.94 6.98 32.64
N SER A 71 -4.92 6.46 33.36
CA SER A 71 -5.95 5.57 32.84
C SER A 71 -6.67 6.17 31.62
N ASN A 72 -7.01 7.46 31.71
CA ASN A 72 -7.67 8.19 30.61
C ASN A 72 -6.76 8.36 29.39
N TRP A 73 -5.46 8.59 29.58
CA TRP A 73 -4.48 8.63 28.50
C TRP A 73 -4.36 7.26 27.81
N LYS A 74 -4.27 6.16 28.59
CA LYS A 74 -4.22 4.80 28.06
C LYS A 74 -5.47 4.45 27.22
N LYS A 75 -6.66 4.80 27.74
CA LYS A 75 -7.93 4.61 27.00
C LYS A 75 -7.94 5.41 25.69
N GLN A 76 -7.46 6.65 25.70
CA GLN A 76 -7.41 7.49 24.50
C GLN A 76 -6.39 6.97 23.48
N LYS A 77 -5.20 6.53 23.94
CA LYS A 77 -4.19 5.88 23.09
C LYS A 77 -4.73 4.63 22.41
N ALA A 78 -5.48 3.81 23.14
CA ALA A 78 -6.13 2.61 22.57
C ALA A 78 -7.11 2.96 21.44
N LYS A 79 -7.88 4.06 21.55
CA LYS A 79 -8.75 4.55 20.44
C LYS A 79 -7.95 4.90 19.20
N ILE A 80 -6.81 5.57 19.35
CA ILE A 80 -5.92 5.92 18.24
C ILE A 80 -5.35 4.65 17.59
N GLN A 81 -4.89 3.69 18.40
CA GLN A 81 -4.36 2.42 17.89
C GLN A 81 -5.42 1.63 17.11
N ARG A 82 -6.68 1.57 17.60
CA ARG A 82 -7.78 0.93 16.88
C ARG A 82 -8.07 1.62 15.55
N LEU A 83 -8.01 2.95 15.51
CA LEU A 83 -8.21 3.68 14.27
C LEU A 83 -7.08 3.40 13.24
N HIS A 84 -5.82 3.35 13.68
CA HIS A 84 -4.70 2.96 12.82
C HIS A 84 -4.86 1.53 12.30
N SER A 85 -5.27 0.58 13.16
CA SER A 85 -5.55 -0.80 12.75
C SER A 85 -6.68 -0.86 11.72
N HIS A 86 -7.75 -0.10 11.92
CA HIS A 86 -8.86 -0.01 10.97
C HIS A 86 -8.38 0.50 9.60
N ILE A 87 -7.62 1.60 9.57
CA ILE A 87 -7.06 2.18 8.34
C ILE A 87 -6.19 1.14 7.60
N ALA A 88 -5.30 0.47 8.34
CA ALA A 88 -4.40 -0.54 7.76
C ALA A 88 -5.17 -1.76 7.23
N ASN A 89 -6.16 -2.23 7.96
CA ASN A 89 -6.96 -3.40 7.57
C ASN A 89 -7.84 -3.09 6.35
N THR A 90 -8.48 -1.91 6.30
CA THR A 90 -9.27 -1.47 5.14
C THR A 90 -8.42 -1.44 3.87
N ARG A 91 -7.21 -0.86 3.96
CA ARG A 91 -6.28 -0.83 2.82
C ARG A 91 -5.83 -2.24 2.42
N ARG A 92 -5.45 -3.07 3.39
CA ARG A 92 -5.00 -4.44 3.13
C ARG A 92 -6.10 -5.28 2.47
N ASP A 93 -7.33 -5.24 2.96
CA ASP A 93 -8.47 -5.95 2.38
C ASP A 93 -8.71 -5.51 0.94
N TYR A 94 -8.69 -4.21 0.68
CA TYR A 94 -8.85 -3.68 -0.66
C TYR A 94 -7.74 -4.16 -1.61
N LEU A 95 -6.48 -4.06 -1.19
CA LEU A 95 -5.34 -4.56 -1.97
C LEU A 95 -5.45 -6.06 -2.24
N HIS A 96 -5.92 -6.86 -1.27
CA HIS A 96 -6.17 -8.29 -1.48
C HIS A 96 -7.21 -8.56 -2.56
N LYS A 97 -8.29 -7.78 -2.62
CA LYS A 97 -9.32 -7.87 -3.65
C LYS A 97 -8.77 -7.52 -5.02
N VAL A 98 -8.11 -6.37 -5.14
CA VAL A 98 -7.49 -5.90 -6.39
C VAL A 98 -6.48 -6.91 -6.91
N THR A 99 -5.50 -7.29 -6.09
CA THR A 99 -4.44 -8.22 -6.50
C THR A 99 -4.97 -9.62 -6.82
N THR A 100 -6.04 -10.07 -6.16
CA THR A 100 -6.68 -11.34 -6.48
C THR A 100 -7.34 -11.29 -7.86
N THR A 101 -8.03 -10.19 -8.18
CA THR A 101 -8.65 -9.99 -9.48
C THR A 101 -7.61 -9.99 -10.60
N ILE A 102 -6.54 -9.21 -10.45
CA ILE A 102 -5.46 -9.12 -11.43
C ILE A 102 -4.78 -10.48 -11.61
N SER A 103 -4.39 -11.13 -10.51
CA SER A 103 -3.69 -12.42 -10.55
C SER A 103 -4.56 -13.60 -11.04
N LYS A 104 -5.89 -13.49 -11.03
CA LYS A 104 -6.76 -14.50 -11.61
C LYS A 104 -6.83 -14.40 -13.14
N ASN A 105 -6.77 -13.18 -13.65
CA ASN A 105 -7.04 -12.91 -15.05
C ASN A 105 -5.79 -12.94 -15.93
N HIS A 106 -4.61 -12.74 -15.37
CA HIS A 106 -3.37 -12.57 -16.12
C HIS A 106 -2.26 -13.48 -15.61
N ALA A 107 -1.61 -14.22 -16.52
CA ALA A 107 -0.47 -15.09 -16.22
C ALA A 107 0.81 -14.29 -15.99
N MET A 108 0.99 -13.17 -16.69
CA MET A 108 2.13 -12.30 -16.55
C MET A 108 1.69 -10.87 -16.22
N ILE A 109 2.28 -10.30 -15.18
CA ILE A 109 2.03 -8.92 -14.75
C ILE A 109 3.33 -8.15 -14.81
N VAL A 110 3.40 -7.12 -15.64
CA VAL A 110 4.54 -6.22 -15.74
C VAL A 110 4.29 -4.99 -14.91
N ILE A 111 5.17 -4.68 -13.95
CA ILE A 111 5.04 -3.54 -13.04
C ILE A 111 6.30 -2.68 -13.05
N GLU A 112 6.20 -1.42 -12.68
CA GLU A 112 7.36 -0.57 -12.46
C GLU A 112 8.07 -0.91 -11.13
N ASP A 113 9.41 -0.92 -11.13
CA ASP A 113 10.23 -1.09 -9.92
C ASP A 113 10.30 0.21 -9.10
N LEU A 114 9.16 0.60 -8.53
CA LEU A 114 9.05 1.82 -7.75
C LEU A 114 9.78 1.71 -6.40
N LYS A 115 10.80 2.54 -6.20
CA LYS A 115 11.51 2.64 -4.92
C LYS A 115 10.76 3.56 -3.95
N VAL A 116 9.65 3.05 -3.39
CA VAL A 116 8.74 3.79 -2.51
C VAL A 116 9.44 4.47 -1.35
N SER A 117 10.48 3.85 -0.77
CA SER A 117 11.29 4.44 0.30
C SER A 117 11.98 5.74 -0.14
N ASN A 118 12.52 5.78 -1.37
CA ASN A 118 13.13 6.98 -1.93
C ASN A 118 12.09 8.04 -2.27
N MET A 119 10.95 7.63 -2.84
CA MET A 119 9.85 8.52 -3.19
C MET A 119 9.24 9.20 -1.96
N SER A 120 9.23 8.54 -0.81
CA SER A 120 8.63 9.03 0.45
C SER A 120 9.64 9.67 1.41
N LYS A 121 10.89 9.91 1.00
CA LYS A 121 11.90 10.61 1.82
C LYS A 121 11.42 11.99 2.25
N SER A 122 11.76 12.38 3.49
CA SER A 122 11.49 13.72 4.00
C SER A 122 12.30 14.77 3.24
N ALA A 123 11.68 15.93 3.01
CA ALA A 123 12.35 17.11 2.48
C ALA A 123 12.68 18.16 3.55
N ALA A 124 12.66 17.78 4.84
CA ALA A 124 12.86 18.72 5.96
C ALA A 124 14.26 19.36 5.96
N GLY A 125 15.26 18.68 5.39
CA GLY A 125 16.66 19.13 5.44
C GLY A 125 17.26 19.02 6.85
N THR A 126 18.30 19.78 7.09
CA THR A 126 18.99 19.92 8.39
C THR A 126 18.84 21.33 8.94
N THR A 127 19.26 21.56 10.17
CA THR A 127 19.26 22.90 10.79
C THR A 127 20.10 23.90 9.97
N ASN A 128 21.23 23.44 9.41
CA ASN A 128 22.14 24.29 8.62
C ASN A 128 21.70 24.44 7.15
N GLN A 129 20.93 23.49 6.64
CA GLN A 129 20.38 23.49 5.28
C GLN A 129 18.91 23.12 5.33
N PRO A 130 18.01 24.06 5.63
CA PRO A 130 16.58 23.81 5.69
C PRO A 130 16.02 23.37 4.34
N GLY A 131 15.15 22.38 4.37
CA GLY A 131 14.53 21.87 3.16
C GLY A 131 13.53 22.85 2.54
N ARG A 132 13.29 22.69 1.24
CA ARG A 132 12.30 23.48 0.49
C ARG A 132 11.00 22.66 0.28
N ASN A 133 9.87 23.35 0.19
CA ASN A 133 8.56 22.73 -0.08
C ASN A 133 8.19 21.57 0.86
N VAL A 134 8.69 21.59 2.11
CA VAL A 134 8.54 20.52 3.10
C VAL A 134 7.06 20.13 3.30
N ARG A 135 6.17 21.12 3.36
CA ARG A 135 4.73 20.90 3.56
C ARG A 135 4.08 20.17 2.39
N ALA A 136 4.37 20.60 1.16
CA ALA A 136 3.87 19.97 -0.06
C ALA A 136 4.41 18.54 -0.18
N LYS A 137 5.73 18.33 0.05
CA LYS A 137 6.35 17.01 0.05
C LYS A 137 5.76 16.08 1.13
N SER A 138 5.49 16.59 2.31
CA SER A 138 4.84 15.82 3.38
C SER A 138 3.42 15.38 2.97
N GLY A 139 2.67 16.23 2.26
CA GLY A 139 1.38 15.89 1.69
C GLY A 139 1.48 14.76 0.65
N LEU A 140 2.41 14.90 -0.29
CA LEU A 140 2.69 13.89 -1.30
C LEU A 140 3.11 12.55 -0.68
N ASN A 141 4.03 12.56 0.29
CA ASN A 141 4.47 11.36 0.99
C ASN A 141 3.31 10.62 1.66
N ARG A 142 2.39 11.34 2.29
CA ARG A 142 1.18 10.73 2.87
C ARG A 142 0.31 10.06 1.81
N SER A 143 0.13 10.70 0.65
CA SER A 143 -0.63 10.12 -0.46
C SER A 143 0.04 8.85 -1.00
N ILE A 144 1.35 8.87 -1.23
CA ILE A 144 2.12 7.70 -1.66
C ILE A 144 1.97 6.54 -0.67
N LEU A 145 2.18 6.81 0.62
CA LEU A 145 2.12 5.78 1.66
C LEU A 145 0.70 5.23 1.88
N ASP A 146 -0.34 6.03 1.59
CA ASP A 146 -1.73 5.58 1.70
C ASP A 146 -2.12 4.61 0.56
N GLN A 147 -1.42 4.62 -0.58
CA GLN A 147 -1.68 3.65 -1.66
C GLN A 147 -1.21 2.24 -1.29
N GLY A 148 -0.08 2.11 -0.59
CA GLY A 148 0.44 0.82 -0.17
C GLY A 148 1.07 0.01 -1.31
N TRP A 149 1.75 0.65 -2.26
CA TRP A 149 2.35 0.01 -3.45
C TRP A 149 3.33 -1.12 -3.12
N PHE A 150 4.07 -1.01 -2.01
CA PHE A 150 4.93 -2.10 -1.55
C PHE A 150 4.10 -3.38 -1.27
N GLU A 151 2.99 -3.23 -0.57
CA GLU A 151 2.09 -4.35 -0.25
C GLU A 151 1.35 -4.86 -1.50
N LEU A 152 0.98 -3.97 -2.41
CA LEU A 152 0.39 -4.31 -3.72
C LEU A 152 1.33 -5.25 -4.48
N ARG A 153 2.60 -4.84 -4.67
CA ARG A 153 3.63 -5.65 -5.33
C ARG A 153 3.83 -6.99 -4.63
N ARG A 154 4.07 -6.97 -3.32
CA ARG A 154 4.26 -8.19 -2.53
C ARG A 154 3.10 -9.17 -2.69
N GLN A 155 1.86 -8.67 -2.73
CA GLN A 155 0.69 -9.51 -2.91
C GLN A 155 0.56 -10.07 -4.33
N LEU A 156 0.93 -9.32 -5.34
CA LEU A 156 0.97 -9.81 -6.72
C LEU A 156 2.03 -10.90 -6.87
N GLU A 157 3.24 -10.69 -6.35
CA GLU A 157 4.35 -11.64 -6.44
C GLU A 157 3.96 -13.02 -5.87
N TYR A 158 3.54 -13.11 -4.61
CA TYR A 158 3.22 -14.43 -4.05
C TYR A 158 1.95 -15.06 -4.65
N LYS A 159 0.96 -14.26 -5.04
CA LYS A 159 -0.26 -14.78 -5.66
C LYS A 159 0.01 -15.34 -7.06
N GLN A 160 0.91 -14.72 -7.81
CA GLN A 160 1.34 -15.25 -9.10
C GLN A 160 2.10 -16.55 -8.94
N VAL A 161 3.03 -16.64 -7.99
CA VAL A 161 3.72 -17.91 -7.68
C VAL A 161 2.70 -19.02 -7.37
N TRP A 162 1.70 -18.74 -6.53
CA TRP A 162 0.67 -19.73 -6.20
C TRP A 162 -0.22 -20.14 -7.39
N ARG A 163 -0.27 -19.32 -8.44
CA ARG A 163 -1.10 -19.57 -9.62
C ARG A 163 -0.31 -20.05 -10.85
N GLY A 164 1.01 -20.19 -10.73
CA GLY A 164 1.87 -20.53 -11.86
C GLY A 164 2.07 -19.39 -12.85
N GLY A 165 1.86 -18.16 -12.42
CA GLY A 165 2.13 -16.95 -13.19
C GLY A 165 3.41 -16.24 -12.75
N GLN A 166 3.68 -15.07 -13.33
CA GLN A 166 4.90 -14.29 -13.09
C GLN A 166 4.61 -12.81 -12.89
N VAL A 167 5.44 -12.16 -12.09
CA VAL A 167 5.51 -10.69 -11.99
C VAL A 167 6.89 -10.24 -12.48
N LEU A 168 6.91 -9.36 -13.48
CA LEU A 168 8.12 -8.77 -14.00
C LEU A 168 8.20 -7.31 -13.57
N ALA A 169 9.23 -6.95 -12.82
CA ALA A 169 9.49 -5.57 -12.45
C ALA A 169 10.45 -4.92 -13.47
N ILE A 170 10.03 -3.80 -14.08
CA ILE A 170 10.82 -3.06 -15.06
C ILE A 170 11.34 -1.74 -14.47
N ASN A 171 12.46 -1.26 -14.99
CA ASN A 171 12.99 0.04 -14.58
C ASN A 171 12.03 1.16 -15.01
N PRO A 172 11.56 2.05 -14.11
CA PRO A 172 10.64 3.13 -14.43
C PRO A 172 11.26 4.28 -15.24
N ALA A 173 12.58 4.26 -15.47
CA ALA A 173 13.24 5.31 -16.23
C ALA A 173 12.76 5.31 -17.69
N TYR A 174 12.22 6.46 -18.13
CA TYR A 174 11.75 6.72 -19.51
C TYR A 174 10.53 5.95 -19.98
N THR A 175 9.84 5.19 -19.11
CA THR A 175 8.63 4.43 -19.51
C THR A 175 7.53 5.35 -20.05
N SER A 176 7.38 6.55 -19.49
CA SER A 176 6.39 7.56 -19.96
C SER A 176 6.78 8.25 -21.29
N GLN A 177 8.02 8.12 -21.75
CA GLN A 177 8.51 8.76 -22.99
C GLN A 177 8.47 7.83 -24.19
N GLN A 178 8.33 6.53 -23.96
CA GLN A 178 8.29 5.53 -25.03
C GLN A 178 6.87 5.24 -25.56
N CYS A 179 5.86 5.80 -24.94
CA CYS A 179 4.47 5.73 -25.38
C CYS A 179 4.10 7.00 -26.19
N SER A 180 4.52 7.06 -27.42
CA SER A 180 4.03 7.99 -28.44
C SER A 180 3.75 7.22 -29.72
#